data_a9fa675f931aece39603c4d4395882a2
#
_entry.id   a9fa675f931aece39603c4d4395882a2
#
_cell.length_a   1.000
_cell.length_b   1.000
_cell.length_c   1.000
_cell.angle_alpha   90.00
_cell.angle_beta   90.00
_cell.angle_gamma   90.00
#
_symmetry.space_group_name_H-M   'P 1'
#
loop_
_entity.id
_entity.type
_entity.pdbx_description
1 polymer ?
#
loop_
_entity_poly.entity_id
_entity_poly.type
_entity_poly.pdbx_seq_one_letter_code
_entity_poly.pdbx_strand_id
1 'polypeptide(L)' 'MAQTTKYVIKYKLNGERRFEFAQLQHGTEEEALAELKKLHGESDDVISELKVSKAL' A
#
# COMPACT_ATOMS: atom_id res chain seq x y z
N MET A 1 14.15 5.97 -17.35
CA MET A 1 12.79 6.20 -16.91
C MET A 1 12.36 5.07 -15.99
N ALA A 2 11.76 5.45 -14.89
CA ALA A 2 11.27 4.46 -13.94
C ALA A 2 9.98 3.84 -14.46
N GLN A 3 9.93 2.52 -14.48
CA GLN A 3 8.72 1.80 -14.83
C GLN A 3 8.03 1.34 -13.56
N THR A 4 6.72 1.54 -13.51
CA THR A 4 5.95 1.10 -12.38
C THR A 4 5.00 -0.02 -12.79
N THR A 5 4.67 -0.87 -11.85
CA THR A 5 3.73 -1.97 -12.06
C THR A 5 2.58 -1.79 -11.08
N LYS A 6 1.40 -2.13 -11.53
CA LYS A 6 0.23 -2.06 -10.67
C LYS A 6 0.27 -3.18 -9.64
N TYR A 7 0.13 -2.80 -8.37
CA TYR A 7 0.11 -3.73 -7.26
C TYR A 7 -1.16 -3.54 -6.44
N VAL A 8 -1.61 -4.60 -5.83
CA VAL A 8 -2.66 -4.52 -4.83
C VAL A 8 -2.02 -4.58 -3.46
N ILE A 9 -2.37 -3.62 -2.63
CA ILE A 9 -1.88 -3.51 -1.27
C ILE A 9 -3.01 -3.91 -0.34
N LYS A 10 -2.81 -5.01 0.38
CA LYS A 10 -3.78 -5.50 1.36
C LYS A 10 -3.27 -5.15 2.75
N TYR A 11 -4.13 -4.55 3.54
CA TYR A 11 -3.72 -4.10 4.88
C TYR A 11 -4.93 -4.06 5.80
N LYS A 12 -4.65 -3.93 7.08
CA LYS A 12 -5.69 -3.67 8.07
C LYS A 12 -5.54 -2.25 8.57
N LEU A 13 -6.62 -1.51 8.51
CA LEU A 13 -6.65 -0.13 9.01
C LEU A 13 -7.55 -0.11 10.24
N ASN A 14 -6.94 0.12 11.41
CA ASN A 14 -7.65 0.12 12.69
C ASN A 14 -8.45 -1.18 12.90
N GLY A 15 -7.88 -2.30 12.46
CA GLY A 15 -8.52 -3.60 12.59
C GLY A 15 -9.49 -3.97 11.48
N GLU A 16 -9.70 -3.09 10.52
CA GLU A 16 -10.54 -3.38 9.36
C GLU A 16 -9.70 -3.78 8.15
N ARG A 17 -10.13 -4.81 7.45
CA ARG A 17 -9.47 -5.23 6.23
C ARG A 17 -9.76 -4.26 5.11
N ARG A 18 -8.70 -3.76 4.50
CA ARG A 18 -8.80 -2.86 3.36
C ARG A 18 -7.80 -3.25 2.30
N PHE A 19 -8.03 -2.78 1.09
CA PHE A 19 -7.08 -2.96 0.00
C PHE A 19 -7.10 -1.73 -0.89
N GLU A 20 -5.94 -1.48 -1.50
CA GLU A 20 -5.76 -0.36 -2.40
C GLU A 20 -4.91 -0.81 -3.59
N PHE A 21 -5.13 -0.18 -4.72
CA PHE A 21 -4.28 -0.39 -5.89
C PHE A 21 -3.32 0.76 -6.01
N ALA A 22 -2.06 0.45 -6.26
CA ALA A 22 -1.03 1.48 -6.40
C ALA A 22 0.00 1.03 -7.41
N GLN A 23 0.64 1.99 -8.07
CA GLN A 23 1.74 1.71 -8.98
C GLN A 23 3.04 1.88 -8.23
N LEU A 24 3.80 0.79 -8.14
CA LEU A 24 5.04 0.76 -7.40
C LEU A 24 6.18 0.32 -8.32
N GLN A 25 7.36 0.84 -8.06
CA GLN A 25 8.55 0.48 -8.84
C GLN A 25 9.11 -0.88 -8.44
N HIS A 26 9.17 -1.12 -7.16
CA HIS A 26 9.80 -2.33 -6.61
C HIS A 26 8.82 -3.28 -5.96
N GLY A 27 7.60 -2.85 -5.69
CA GLY A 27 6.60 -3.69 -5.07
C GLY A 27 6.96 -4.12 -3.65
N THR A 28 7.74 -3.30 -2.94
CA THR A 28 8.11 -3.59 -1.58
C THR A 28 7.06 -3.09 -0.59
N GLU A 29 7.06 -3.68 0.60
CA GLU A 29 6.14 -3.24 1.64
C GLU A 29 6.43 -1.80 2.07
N GLU A 30 7.69 -1.41 2.08
CA GLU A 30 8.08 -0.05 2.42
C GLU A 30 7.49 0.96 1.43
N GLU A 31 7.58 0.64 0.16
CA GLU A 31 7.04 1.49 -0.89
C GLU A 31 5.52 1.58 -0.78
N ALA A 32 4.87 0.46 -0.54
CA ALA A 32 3.42 0.42 -0.35
C ALA A 32 2.99 1.24 0.86
N LEU A 33 3.73 1.13 1.95
CA LEU A 33 3.41 1.88 3.16
C LEU A 33 3.53 3.38 2.91
N ALA A 34 4.55 3.79 2.17
CA ALA A 34 4.72 5.20 1.82
C ALA A 34 3.54 5.72 1.02
N GLU A 35 3.04 4.92 0.08
CA GLU A 35 1.88 5.30 -0.71
C GLU A 35 0.62 5.39 0.15
N LEU A 36 0.43 4.46 1.06
CA LEU A 36 -0.71 4.51 1.97
C LEU A 36 -0.68 5.73 2.87
N LYS A 37 0.49 6.10 3.34
CA LYS A 37 0.64 7.30 4.16
C LYS A 37 0.29 8.57 3.37
N LYS A 38 0.62 8.60 2.10
CA LYS A 38 0.24 9.73 1.24
C LYS A 38 -1.26 9.81 1.04
N LEU A 39 -1.92 8.66 0.89
CA LEU A 39 -3.36 8.61 0.67
C LEU A 39 -4.14 9.03 1.91
N HIS A 40 -3.70 8.57 3.06
CA HIS A 40 -4.41 8.81 4.32
C HIS A 40 -3.92 10.04 5.06
N GLY A 41 -2.81 10.62 4.61
CA GLY A 41 -2.24 11.79 5.25
C GLY A 41 -1.69 11.48 6.63
N GLU A 42 -1.66 12.49 7.47
CA GLU A 42 -1.15 12.37 8.83
C GLU A 42 -2.28 11.99 9.78
N SER A 43 -2.84 10.81 9.61
CA SER A 43 -3.88 10.36 10.51
C SER A 43 -3.27 9.42 11.55
N ASP A 44 -3.99 9.24 12.66
CA ASP A 44 -3.57 8.33 13.71
C ASP A 44 -3.96 6.88 13.40
N ASP A 45 -4.25 6.60 12.14
CA ASP A 45 -4.66 5.27 11.73
C ASP A 45 -3.53 4.27 11.89
N VAL A 46 -3.86 3.11 12.41
CA VAL A 46 -2.91 2.02 12.60
C VAL A 46 -3.02 1.07 11.40
N ILE A 47 -1.94 0.98 10.64
CA ILE A 47 -1.86 0.08 9.50
C ILE A 47 -1.10 -1.17 9.93
N SER A 48 -1.72 -2.33 9.75
CA SER A 48 -1.11 -3.60 10.13
C SER A 48 -1.36 -4.65 9.06
N GLU A 49 -0.64 -5.76 9.15
CA GLU A 49 -0.75 -6.89 8.23
C GLU A 49 -0.66 -6.48 6.77
N LEU A 50 0.32 -5.64 6.47
CA LEU A 50 0.53 -5.13 5.12
C LEU A 50 1.07 -6.22 4.21
N LYS A 51 0.43 -6.40 3.06
CA LYS A 51 0.87 -7.33 2.03
C LYS A 51 0.75 -6.67 0.67
N VAL A 52 1.72 -6.95 -0.20
CA VAL A 52 1.75 -6.40 -1.54
C VAL A 52 1.80 -7.55 -2.54
N SER A 53 0.94 -7.50 -3.53
CA SER A 53 0.90 -8.49 -4.59
C SER A 53 0.70 -7.80 -5.93
N LYS A 54 1.16 -8.45 -7.00
CA LYS A 54 0.93 -7.91 -8.34
C LYS A 54 -0.56 -7.97 -8.68
N ALA A 55 -1.08 -6.86 -9.17
CA ALA A 55 -2.45 -6.78 -9.67
C ALA A 55 -2.40 -6.83 -11.19
N LEU A 56 -2.58 -7.99 -11.73
CA LEU A 56 -2.60 -8.17 -13.17
C LEU A 56 -4.02 -8.24 -13.70
#